data_b14c5b401b93d8e836b2b8eaf51c2312
#
_entry.id   b14c5b401b93d8e836b2b8eaf51c2312
#
_cell.length_a   1.000
_cell.length_b   1.000
_cell.length_c   1.000
_cell.angle_alpha   90.00
_cell.angle_beta   90.00
_cell.angle_gamma   90.00
#
_symmetry.space_group_name_H-M   'P 1'
#
loop_
_entity.id
_entity.type
_entity.pdbx_description
1 polymer ?
#
loop_
_entity_poly.entity_id
_entity_poly.type
_entity_poly.pdbx_seq_one_letter_code
_entity_poly.pdbx_strand_id
1 'polypeptide(L)'
;IALVTTDVELLEIFFAHTISPVVIAIVTAVVYALALLTLSPPLAATLIIAHLIIGVILPKLFASAVRGIGPELRKESSALDDEMLDDMRGIGEIIRFGQGDARLASIQRCTRSLWVKRVRLSVKNGDFAGFGAVLVMLFTAIAAFLAMTLCTAVSTAADMSEGLMWMGSVGSNAP
;
A
#
# COMPACT_ATOMS: atom_id res chain seq x y z
N ILE A 1 26.34 11.98 21.93
CA ILE A 1 26.73 11.40 20.62
C ILE A 1 25.71 10.33 20.21
N ALA A 2 25.31 9.39 21.09
CA ALA A 2 24.35 8.31 20.77
C ALA A 2 22.96 8.83 20.31
N LEU A 3 22.47 9.94 20.85
CA LEU A 3 21.15 10.51 20.49
C LEU A 3 21.13 11.03 19.05
N VAL A 4 22.22 11.68 18.62
CA VAL A 4 22.35 12.24 17.26
C VAL A 4 22.42 11.12 16.20
N THR A 5 23.08 10.00 16.52
CA THR A 5 23.16 8.86 15.59
C THR A 5 21.81 8.20 15.37
N THR A 6 20.99 8.07 16.40
CA THR A 6 19.64 7.50 16.31
C THR A 6 18.69 8.38 15.48
N ASP A 7 18.79 9.71 15.63
CA ASP A 7 17.96 10.65 14.86
C ASP A 7 18.34 10.64 13.37
N VAL A 8 19.62 10.53 13.05
CA VAL A 8 20.11 10.41 11.65
C VAL A 8 19.65 9.10 11.03
N GLU A 9 19.72 7.99 11.76
CA GLU A 9 19.26 6.67 11.29
C GLU A 9 17.74 6.66 11.04
N LEU A 10 16.95 7.29 11.90
CA LEU A 10 15.51 7.46 11.70
C LEU A 10 15.18 8.31 10.46
N LEU A 11 15.96 9.36 10.20
CA LEU A 11 15.83 10.19 9.00
C LEU A 11 16.18 9.39 7.74
N GLU A 12 17.26 8.61 7.76
CA GLU A 12 17.66 7.76 6.64
C GLU A 12 16.57 6.73 6.29
N ILE A 13 16.04 6.03 7.31
CA ILE A 13 14.94 5.09 7.13
C ILE A 13 13.69 5.80 6.57
N PHE A 14 13.37 6.98 7.06
CA PHE A 14 12.23 7.75 6.57
C PHE A 14 12.40 8.15 5.10
N PHE A 15 13.58 8.66 4.71
CA PHE A 15 13.86 9.01 3.31
C PHE A 15 13.83 7.79 2.40
N ALA A 16 14.49 6.70 2.79
CA ALA A 16 14.58 5.49 1.97
C ALA A 16 13.23 4.79 1.80
N HIS A 17 12.43 4.71 2.86
CA HIS A 17 11.21 3.89 2.86
C HIS A 17 9.92 4.68 2.63
N THR A 18 9.94 6.01 2.73
CA THR A 18 8.74 6.83 2.56
C THR A 18 8.85 7.77 1.36
N ILE A 19 9.88 8.60 1.30
CA ILE A 19 9.99 9.62 0.25
C ILE A 19 10.34 8.99 -1.08
N SER A 20 11.36 8.12 -1.12
CA SER A 20 11.83 7.49 -2.35
C SER A 20 10.73 6.73 -3.10
N PRO A 21 9.96 5.81 -2.48
CA PRO A 21 8.88 5.11 -3.15
C PRO A 21 7.75 6.04 -3.65
N VAL A 22 7.44 7.10 -2.89
CA VAL A 22 6.40 8.07 -3.29
C VAL A 22 6.84 8.87 -4.52
N VAL A 23 8.08 9.36 -4.54
CA VAL A 23 8.61 10.09 -5.69
C VAL A 23 8.65 9.19 -6.93
N ILE A 24 9.15 7.96 -6.80
CA ILE A 24 9.18 6.99 -7.89
C ILE A 24 7.76 6.72 -8.41
N ALA A 25 6.79 6.51 -7.52
CA ALA A 25 5.40 6.27 -7.91
C ALA A 25 4.78 7.45 -8.68
N ILE A 26 5.06 8.69 -8.26
CA ILE A 26 4.56 9.89 -8.96
C ILE A 26 5.22 10.02 -10.33
N VAL A 27 6.54 9.91 -10.41
CA VAL A 27 7.28 10.04 -11.67
C VAL A 27 6.84 8.97 -12.67
N THR A 28 6.78 7.72 -12.25
CA THR A 28 6.34 6.62 -13.11
C THR A 28 4.89 6.78 -13.55
N ALA A 29 3.98 7.21 -12.66
CA ALA A 29 2.59 7.47 -13.00
C ALA A 29 2.47 8.56 -14.09
N VAL A 30 3.22 9.66 -13.96
CA VAL A 30 3.21 10.75 -14.94
C VAL A 30 3.76 10.29 -16.29
N VAL A 31 4.92 9.61 -16.28
CA VAL A 31 5.55 9.12 -17.53
C VAL A 31 4.62 8.15 -18.26
N TYR A 32 4.05 7.17 -17.56
CA TYR A 32 3.14 6.22 -18.19
C TYR A 32 1.82 6.85 -18.61
N ALA A 33 1.27 7.81 -17.85
CA ALA A 33 0.07 8.52 -18.24
C ALA A 33 0.27 9.30 -19.54
N LEU A 34 1.39 10.03 -19.68
CA LEU A 34 1.74 10.76 -20.90
C LEU A 34 1.95 9.81 -22.08
N ALA A 35 2.67 8.72 -21.88
CA ALA A 35 2.88 7.73 -22.94
C ALA A 35 1.57 7.08 -23.39
N LEU A 36 0.68 6.71 -22.47
CA LEU A 36 -0.61 6.11 -22.79
C LEU A 36 -1.59 7.13 -23.41
N LEU A 37 -1.48 8.40 -23.06
CA LEU A 37 -2.34 9.45 -23.64
C LEU A 37 -2.13 9.58 -25.15
N THR A 38 -0.90 9.37 -25.65
CA THR A 38 -0.59 9.39 -27.06
C THR A 38 -1.09 8.15 -27.81
N LEU A 39 -1.20 7.00 -27.13
CA LEU A 39 -1.66 5.76 -27.75
C LEU A 39 -3.18 5.58 -27.63
N SER A 40 -3.74 5.81 -26.44
CA SER A 40 -5.15 5.55 -26.14
C SER A 40 -5.62 6.34 -24.92
N PRO A 41 -6.44 7.39 -25.10
CA PRO A 41 -7.00 8.17 -24.00
C PRO A 41 -7.74 7.34 -22.93
N PRO A 42 -8.56 6.32 -23.28
CA PRO A 42 -9.24 5.52 -22.25
C PRO A 42 -8.28 4.70 -21.38
N LEU A 43 -7.16 4.20 -21.93
CA LEU A 43 -6.13 3.52 -21.14
C LEU A 43 -5.42 4.48 -20.19
N ALA A 44 -5.08 5.69 -20.66
CA ALA A 44 -4.50 6.73 -19.82
C ALA A 44 -5.44 7.12 -18.66
N ALA A 45 -6.73 7.30 -18.94
CA ALA A 45 -7.74 7.60 -17.92
C ALA A 45 -7.84 6.49 -16.87
N THR A 46 -7.86 5.23 -17.28
CA THR A 46 -7.90 4.07 -16.38
C THR A 46 -6.67 4.06 -15.46
N LEU A 47 -5.48 4.31 -16.00
CA LEU A 47 -4.25 4.38 -15.21
C LEU A 47 -4.30 5.52 -14.18
N ILE A 48 -4.72 6.71 -14.57
CA ILE A 48 -4.81 7.88 -13.67
C ILE A 48 -5.81 7.62 -12.56
N ILE A 49 -6.99 7.09 -12.87
CA ILE A 49 -8.02 6.74 -11.88
C ILE A 49 -7.49 5.69 -10.90
N ALA A 50 -6.83 4.64 -11.40
CA ALA A 50 -6.23 3.60 -10.56
C ALA A 50 -5.20 4.17 -9.59
N HIS A 51 -4.27 5.03 -10.06
CA HIS A 51 -3.27 5.66 -9.21
C HIS A 51 -3.89 6.58 -8.17
N LEU A 52 -4.94 7.31 -8.51
CA LEU A 52 -5.64 8.20 -7.57
C LEU A 52 -6.36 7.39 -6.47
N ILE A 53 -7.03 6.31 -6.84
CA ILE A 53 -7.76 5.47 -5.88
C ILE A 53 -6.77 4.72 -4.98
N ILE A 54 -5.83 4.00 -5.57
CA ILE A 54 -4.92 3.11 -4.83
C ILE A 54 -3.82 3.92 -4.12
N GLY A 55 -3.28 4.96 -4.76
CA GLY A 55 -2.17 5.75 -4.23
C GLY A 55 -2.58 6.85 -3.24
N VAL A 56 -3.81 7.39 -3.33
CA VAL A 56 -4.25 8.52 -2.51
C VAL A 56 -5.45 8.18 -1.64
N ILE A 57 -6.53 7.67 -2.23
CA ILE A 57 -7.79 7.46 -1.51
C ILE A 57 -7.64 6.33 -0.51
N LEU A 58 -7.13 5.19 -0.93
CA LEU A 58 -6.99 4.00 -0.08
C LEU A 58 -6.08 4.24 1.15
N PRO A 59 -4.87 4.83 1.04
CA PRO A 59 -4.04 5.14 2.19
C PRO A 59 -4.68 6.16 3.15
N LYS A 60 -5.43 7.15 2.64
CA LYS A 60 -6.16 8.12 3.48
C LYS A 60 -7.27 7.44 4.28
N LEU A 61 -8.03 6.54 3.67
CA LEU A 61 -9.06 5.76 4.36
C LEU A 61 -8.45 4.88 5.44
N PHE A 62 -7.34 4.19 5.13
CA PHE A 62 -6.61 3.39 6.10
C PHE A 62 -6.11 4.23 7.28
N ALA A 63 -5.43 5.35 7.01
CA ALA A 63 -4.93 6.24 8.05
C ALA A 63 -6.04 6.74 8.97
N SER A 64 -7.23 7.05 8.44
CA SER A 64 -8.38 7.45 9.24
C SER A 64 -8.91 6.31 10.11
N ALA A 65 -8.95 5.08 9.57
CA ALA A 65 -9.46 3.90 10.26
C ALA A 65 -8.57 3.42 11.42
N VAL A 66 -7.25 3.73 11.38
CA VAL A 66 -6.29 3.31 12.42
C VAL A 66 -5.80 4.46 13.30
N ARG A 67 -6.26 5.68 13.07
CA ARG A 67 -5.76 6.91 13.71
C ARG A 67 -5.68 6.85 15.24
N GLY A 68 -6.62 6.20 15.92
CA GLY A 68 -6.62 6.09 17.39
C GLY A 68 -5.83 4.91 17.92
N ILE A 69 -5.63 3.86 17.14
CA ILE A 69 -5.10 2.57 17.63
C ILE A 69 -3.58 2.64 17.82
N GLY A 70 -2.86 3.30 16.92
CA GLY A 70 -1.40 3.37 16.96
C GLY A 70 -0.84 4.11 18.18
N PRO A 71 -1.27 5.35 18.49
CA PRO A 71 -0.85 6.09 19.67
C PRO A 71 -1.22 5.39 20.98
N GLU A 72 -2.41 4.80 21.06
CA GLU A 72 -2.87 4.07 22.24
C GLU A 72 -2.01 2.82 22.48
N LEU A 73 -1.69 2.07 21.43
CA LEU A 73 -0.81 0.91 21.50
C LEU A 73 0.59 1.28 21.97
N ARG A 74 1.17 2.39 21.48
CA ARG A 74 2.48 2.88 21.93
C ARG A 74 2.45 3.25 23.41
N LYS A 75 1.43 3.99 23.85
CA LYS A 75 1.29 4.41 25.24
C LYS A 75 1.22 3.22 26.19
N GLU A 76 0.44 2.20 25.86
CA GLU A 76 0.34 0.98 26.69
C GLU A 76 1.61 0.14 26.63
N SER A 77 2.29 0.08 25.47
CA SER A 77 3.58 -0.63 25.38
C SER A 77 4.63 0.03 26.26
N SER A 78 4.75 1.38 26.20
CA SER A 78 5.68 2.09 27.08
C SER A 78 5.36 1.92 28.57
N ALA A 79 4.07 1.92 28.94
CA ALA A 79 3.68 1.67 30.32
C ALA A 79 4.04 0.26 30.80
N LEU A 80 3.92 -0.75 29.93
CA LEU A 80 4.37 -2.11 30.24
C LEU A 80 5.90 -2.19 30.38
N ASP A 81 6.63 -1.52 29.50
CA ASP A 81 8.10 -1.48 29.54
C ASP A 81 8.58 -0.81 30.84
N ASP A 82 7.94 0.30 31.26
CA ASP A 82 8.24 0.97 32.53
C ASP A 82 7.92 0.07 33.73
N GLU A 83 6.76 -0.61 33.76
CA GLU A 83 6.39 -1.56 34.82
C GLU A 83 7.40 -2.72 34.90
N MET A 84 7.84 -3.25 33.75
CA MET A 84 8.86 -4.31 33.71
C MET A 84 10.21 -3.83 34.22
N LEU A 85 10.63 -2.61 33.89
CA LEU A 85 11.87 -2.03 34.38
C LEU A 85 11.83 -1.81 35.91
N ASP A 86 10.71 -1.35 36.45
CA ASP A 86 10.53 -1.16 37.87
C ASP A 86 10.50 -2.49 38.62
N ASP A 87 9.85 -3.52 38.07
CA ASP A 87 9.86 -4.86 38.62
C ASP A 87 11.27 -5.49 38.63
N MET A 88 12.06 -5.24 37.56
CA MET A 88 13.48 -5.67 37.54
C MET A 88 14.34 -4.99 38.59
N ARG A 89 14.11 -3.68 38.83
CA ARG A 89 14.81 -2.94 39.87
C ARG A 89 14.40 -3.40 41.27
N GLY A 90 13.12 -3.70 41.47
CA GLY A 90 12.53 -4.12 42.74
C GLY A 90 12.46 -5.63 42.95
N ILE A 91 13.10 -6.45 42.11
CA ILE A 91 12.95 -7.92 42.14
C ILE A 91 13.29 -8.55 43.50
N GLY A 92 14.27 -7.98 44.20
CA GLY A 92 14.65 -8.45 45.55
C GLY A 92 13.54 -8.25 46.58
N GLU A 93 12.77 -7.17 46.45
CA GLU A 93 11.63 -6.90 47.35
C GLU A 93 10.42 -7.77 46.97
N ILE A 94 10.16 -7.95 45.68
CA ILE A 94 9.08 -8.81 45.19
C ILE A 94 9.26 -10.24 45.69
N ILE A 95 10.46 -10.75 45.65
CA ILE A 95 10.79 -12.11 46.18
C ILE A 95 10.64 -12.14 47.68
N ARG A 96 11.16 -11.13 48.41
CA ARG A 96 11.14 -11.08 49.87
C ARG A 96 9.72 -11.04 50.43
N PHE A 97 8.80 -10.34 49.72
CA PHE A 97 7.40 -10.23 50.13
C PHE A 97 6.48 -11.28 49.49
N GLY A 98 7.02 -12.21 48.70
CA GLY A 98 6.25 -13.28 48.07
C GLY A 98 5.22 -12.80 47.04
N GLN A 99 5.45 -11.64 46.41
CA GLN A 99 4.50 -11.01 45.49
C GLN A 99 4.70 -11.38 44.00
N GLY A 100 5.50 -12.38 43.71
CA GLY A 100 5.83 -12.81 42.36
C GLY A 100 4.60 -13.15 41.50
N ASP A 101 3.67 -13.93 42.05
CA ASP A 101 2.47 -14.35 41.34
C ASP A 101 1.53 -13.18 41.03
N ALA A 102 1.40 -12.20 41.94
CA ALA A 102 0.59 -11.02 41.77
C ALA A 102 1.16 -10.13 40.65
N ARG A 103 2.49 -9.96 40.62
CA ARG A 103 3.20 -9.20 39.57
C ARG A 103 3.10 -9.90 38.23
N LEU A 104 3.32 -11.20 38.16
CA LEU A 104 3.16 -11.97 36.92
C LEU A 104 1.74 -11.86 36.39
N ALA A 105 0.72 -11.90 37.23
CA ALA A 105 -0.68 -11.71 36.80
C ALA A 105 -0.95 -10.29 36.28
N SER A 106 -0.28 -9.24 36.80
CA SER A 106 -0.35 -7.88 36.29
C SER A 106 0.23 -7.79 34.87
N ILE A 107 1.47 -8.26 34.69
CA ILE A 107 2.14 -8.28 33.40
C ILE A 107 1.33 -9.05 32.35
N GLN A 108 0.79 -10.22 32.72
CA GLN A 108 -0.03 -11.01 31.80
C GLN A 108 -1.29 -10.29 31.37
N ARG A 109 -1.97 -9.57 32.27
CA ARG A 109 -3.16 -8.77 31.93
C ARG A 109 -2.81 -7.65 30.97
N CYS A 110 -1.73 -6.93 31.23
CA CYS A 110 -1.27 -5.84 30.38
C CYS A 110 -0.86 -6.37 28.98
N THR A 111 -0.08 -7.43 28.94
CA THR A 111 0.33 -8.11 27.69
C THR A 111 -0.89 -8.58 26.89
N ARG A 112 -1.91 -9.14 27.55
CA ARG A 112 -3.13 -9.59 26.87
C ARG A 112 -3.92 -8.41 26.26
N SER A 113 -4.01 -7.29 26.97
CA SER A 113 -4.63 -6.05 26.45
C SER A 113 -3.90 -5.56 25.18
N LEU A 114 -2.57 -5.47 25.25
CA LEU A 114 -1.73 -5.10 24.13
C LEU A 114 -1.89 -6.04 22.94
N TRP A 115 -1.94 -7.36 23.20
CA TRP A 115 -2.10 -8.36 22.16
C TRP A 115 -3.42 -8.20 21.40
N VAL A 116 -4.54 -8.00 22.09
CA VAL A 116 -5.85 -7.78 21.50
C VAL A 116 -5.86 -6.53 20.58
N LYS A 117 -5.22 -5.45 21.03
CA LYS A 117 -5.12 -4.21 20.24
C LYS A 117 -4.21 -4.40 19.01
N ARG A 118 -3.11 -5.11 19.17
CA ARG A 118 -2.20 -5.44 18.06
C ARG A 118 -2.87 -6.32 17.03
N VAL A 119 -3.62 -7.34 17.44
CA VAL A 119 -4.42 -8.19 16.54
C VAL A 119 -5.45 -7.35 15.79
N ARG A 120 -6.17 -6.46 16.48
CA ARG A 120 -7.15 -5.57 15.82
C ARG A 120 -6.49 -4.68 14.75
N LEU A 121 -5.33 -4.12 15.02
CA LEU A 121 -4.57 -3.34 14.05
C LEU A 121 -4.12 -4.21 12.87
N SER A 122 -3.62 -5.42 13.15
CA SER A 122 -3.18 -6.36 12.11
C SER A 122 -4.33 -6.81 11.20
N VAL A 123 -5.50 -7.11 11.76
CA VAL A 123 -6.70 -7.46 10.97
C VAL A 123 -7.10 -6.30 10.07
N LYS A 124 -7.19 -5.07 10.60
CA LYS A 124 -7.49 -3.90 9.77
C LYS A 124 -6.45 -3.70 8.66
N ASN A 125 -5.17 -3.88 8.96
CA ASN A 125 -4.11 -3.80 7.95
C ASN A 125 -4.28 -4.88 6.87
N GLY A 126 -4.62 -6.11 7.27
CA GLY A 126 -4.92 -7.22 6.36
C GLY A 126 -6.13 -6.94 5.47
N ASP A 127 -7.22 -6.42 6.02
CA ASP A 127 -8.42 -6.06 5.26
C ASP A 127 -8.12 -5.00 4.20
N PHE A 128 -7.38 -3.94 4.56
CA PHE A 128 -7.00 -2.90 3.60
C PHE A 128 -6.01 -3.40 2.55
N ALA A 129 -5.06 -4.24 2.93
CA ALA A 129 -4.13 -4.85 1.99
C ALA A 129 -4.86 -5.77 1.00
N GLY A 130 -5.80 -6.60 1.49
CA GLY A 130 -6.65 -7.46 0.67
C GLY A 130 -7.52 -6.65 -0.30
N PHE A 131 -8.18 -5.60 0.21
CA PHE A 131 -8.97 -4.71 -0.62
C PHE A 131 -8.12 -4.00 -1.69
N GLY A 132 -6.93 -3.53 -1.32
CA GLY A 132 -5.97 -2.95 -2.26
C GLY A 132 -5.56 -3.92 -3.36
N ALA A 133 -5.28 -5.18 -3.01
CA ALA A 133 -4.93 -6.22 -3.98
C ALA A 133 -6.08 -6.51 -4.96
N VAL A 134 -7.32 -6.56 -4.48
CA VAL A 134 -8.52 -6.72 -5.33
C VAL A 134 -8.67 -5.54 -6.29
N LEU A 135 -8.47 -4.30 -5.82
CA LEU A 135 -8.51 -3.11 -6.68
C LEU A 135 -7.41 -3.15 -7.76
N VAL A 136 -6.19 -3.54 -7.42
CA VAL A 136 -5.10 -3.69 -8.40
C VAL A 136 -5.48 -4.71 -9.46
N MET A 137 -5.99 -5.88 -9.06
CA MET A 137 -6.43 -6.91 -10.01
C MET A 137 -7.56 -6.41 -10.91
N LEU A 138 -8.54 -5.70 -10.35
CA LEU A 138 -9.65 -5.13 -11.09
C LEU A 138 -9.17 -4.13 -12.15
N PHE A 139 -8.35 -3.16 -11.77
CA PHE A 139 -7.82 -2.19 -12.71
C PHE A 139 -6.91 -2.82 -13.77
N THR A 140 -6.12 -3.83 -13.41
CA THR A 140 -5.31 -4.58 -14.36
C THR A 140 -6.19 -5.33 -15.37
N ALA A 141 -7.27 -5.96 -14.93
CA ALA A 141 -8.22 -6.63 -15.81
C ALA A 141 -8.92 -5.65 -16.77
N ILE A 142 -9.35 -4.49 -16.26
CA ILE A 142 -9.95 -3.42 -17.08
C ILE A 142 -8.95 -2.93 -18.13
N ALA A 143 -7.71 -2.65 -17.74
CA ALA A 143 -6.67 -2.19 -18.65
C ALA A 143 -6.34 -3.24 -19.71
N ALA A 144 -6.25 -4.52 -19.34
CA ALA A 144 -6.03 -5.61 -20.29
C ALA A 144 -7.20 -5.76 -21.28
N PHE A 145 -8.43 -5.66 -20.80
CA PHE A 145 -9.62 -5.69 -21.67
C PHE A 145 -9.63 -4.53 -22.66
N LEU A 146 -9.36 -3.30 -22.20
CA LEU A 146 -9.27 -2.12 -23.07
C LEU A 146 -8.14 -2.24 -24.09
N ALA A 147 -6.98 -2.74 -23.69
CA ALA A 147 -5.86 -2.98 -24.59
C ALA A 147 -6.19 -4.02 -25.66
N MET A 148 -6.88 -5.10 -25.29
CA MET A 148 -7.32 -6.13 -26.21
C MET A 148 -8.35 -5.59 -27.23
N THR A 149 -9.35 -4.83 -26.77
CA THR A 149 -10.33 -4.20 -27.66
C THR A 149 -9.70 -3.20 -28.61
N LEU A 150 -8.72 -2.45 -28.15
CA LEU A 150 -7.98 -1.51 -29.00
C LEU A 150 -7.16 -2.26 -30.07
N CYS A 151 -6.47 -3.33 -29.68
CA CYS A 151 -5.68 -4.15 -30.58
C CYS A 151 -6.57 -4.78 -31.67
N THR A 152 -7.72 -5.34 -31.32
CA THR A 152 -8.67 -5.91 -32.30
C THR A 152 -9.24 -4.83 -33.23
N ALA A 153 -9.54 -3.64 -32.72
CA ALA A 153 -10.04 -2.54 -33.55
C ALA A 153 -8.99 -2.08 -34.58
N VAL A 154 -7.72 -2.00 -34.16
CA VAL A 154 -6.62 -1.60 -35.06
C VAL A 154 -6.35 -2.68 -36.09
N SER A 155 -6.35 -3.97 -35.76
CA SER A 155 -6.16 -5.06 -36.72
C SER A 155 -7.29 -5.10 -37.76
N THR A 156 -8.54 -4.96 -37.32
CA THR A 156 -9.70 -4.92 -38.24
C THR A 156 -9.62 -3.73 -39.19
N ALA A 157 -9.19 -2.54 -38.73
CA ALA A 157 -9.01 -1.37 -39.57
C ALA A 157 -7.87 -1.57 -40.58
N ALA A 158 -6.79 -2.24 -40.20
CA ALA A 158 -5.69 -2.58 -41.12
C ALA A 158 -6.16 -3.55 -42.21
N ASP A 159 -6.87 -4.62 -41.85
CA ASP A 159 -7.41 -5.62 -42.81
C ASP A 159 -8.39 -4.96 -43.79
N MET A 160 -9.24 -4.03 -43.34
CA MET A 160 -10.14 -3.28 -44.22
C MET A 160 -9.38 -2.38 -45.18
N SER A 161 -8.30 -1.73 -44.75
CA SER A 161 -7.50 -0.85 -45.60
C SER A 161 -6.75 -1.64 -46.69
N GLU A 162 -6.23 -2.80 -46.37
CA GLU A 162 -5.61 -3.71 -47.35
C GLU A 162 -6.62 -4.24 -48.34
N GLY A 163 -7.81 -4.64 -47.88
CA GLY A 163 -8.91 -5.06 -48.79
C GLY A 163 -9.34 -4.00 -49.77
N LEU A 164 -9.45 -2.72 -49.32
CA LEU A 164 -9.78 -1.59 -50.21
C LEU A 164 -8.67 -1.30 -51.22
N MET A 165 -7.41 -1.39 -50.84
CA MET A 165 -6.28 -1.23 -51.78
C MET A 165 -6.27 -2.32 -52.83
N TRP A 166 -6.58 -3.57 -52.45
CA TRP A 166 -6.67 -4.68 -53.41
C TRP A 166 -7.80 -4.51 -54.43
N MET A 167 -8.97 -4.09 -53.97
CA MET A 167 -10.11 -3.79 -54.84
C MET A 167 -9.83 -2.64 -55.81
N GLY A 168 -9.12 -1.60 -55.34
CA GLY A 168 -8.71 -0.47 -56.18
C GLY A 168 -7.71 -0.88 -57.26
N SER A 169 -6.79 -1.79 -56.94
CA SER A 169 -5.80 -2.29 -57.93
C SER A 169 -6.42 -3.19 -59.01
N VAL A 170 -7.44 -3.98 -58.66
CA VAL A 170 -8.20 -4.82 -59.63
C VAL A 170 -9.04 -3.97 -60.55
N GLY A 171 -9.67 -2.88 -60.02
CA GLY A 171 -10.49 -1.97 -60.85
C GLY A 171 -9.69 -1.14 -61.84
N SER A 172 -8.40 -0.85 -61.54
CA SER A 172 -7.53 -0.08 -62.43
C SER A 172 -6.91 -0.91 -63.57
N ASN A 173 -6.96 -2.23 -63.49
CA ASN A 173 -6.43 -3.18 -64.51
C ASN A 173 -7.54 -3.82 -65.36
N ALA A 174 -8.78 -3.35 -65.29
CA ALA A 174 -9.85 -3.78 -66.21
C ALA A 174 -9.65 -3.10 -67.57
N PRO A 175 -9.62 -3.82 -68.68
CA PRO A 175 -9.37 -3.31 -70.03
C PRO A 175 -10.49 -2.37 -70.52
#